data_30455e53510361e6e6ff26dcb697266b
#
_entry.id   30455e53510361e6e6ff26dcb697266b
#
_cell.length_a   1.000
_cell.length_b   1.000
_cell.length_c   1.000
_cell.angle_alpha   90.00
_cell.angle_beta   90.00
_cell.angle_gamma   90.00
#
_symmetry.space_group_name_H-M   'P 1'
#
loop_
_entity.id
_entity.type
_entity.pdbx_description
1 polymer ?
#
loop_
_entity_poly.entity_id
_entity_poly.type
_entity_poly.pdbx_seq_one_letter_code
_entity_poly.pdbx_strand_id
1 'polypeptide(L)'
;GSQFAQVSRALGAGRIDAVVGTDAKREIALGFGYEHSYLRDDLSAIPGDTYDIVIDPVGGEATADAFRVLRSGGRLVRVGNASQAADVAVNSTQHWLQNKTTAGFNVGAWLADRPEKGADSLRWSLDAVARGLIRVDLTETADLADAARLLEALEAGRTTGKVALRVQ
;
A
#
# COMPACT_ATOMS: atom_id res chain seq x y z
N GLY A 1 -2.69 0.97 -3.94
CA GLY A 1 -2.86 -0.40 -3.62
C GLY A 1 -2.85 -1.39 -4.77
N SER A 2 -3.52 -1.15 -5.92
CA SER A 2 -3.70 -2.16 -6.98
C SER A 2 -2.40 -2.74 -7.57
N GLN A 3 -1.30 -1.98 -7.57
CA GLN A 3 0.00 -2.47 -8.06
C GLN A 3 0.78 -3.29 -7.02
N PHE A 4 0.52 -3.14 -5.72
CA PHE A 4 1.32 -3.81 -4.68
C PHE A 4 1.29 -5.34 -4.80
N ALA A 5 0.13 -5.95 -5.01
CA ALA A 5 0.04 -7.40 -5.19
C ALA A 5 0.85 -7.87 -6.38
N GLN A 6 0.73 -7.18 -7.50
CA GLN A 6 1.40 -7.53 -8.75
C GLN A 6 2.94 -7.43 -8.61
N VAL A 7 3.43 -6.32 -8.03
CA VAL A 7 4.86 -6.12 -7.77
C VAL A 7 5.37 -7.15 -6.78
N SER A 8 4.67 -7.37 -5.68
CA SER A 8 5.07 -8.35 -4.67
C SER A 8 5.14 -9.76 -5.24
N ARG A 9 4.17 -10.13 -6.09
CA ARG A 9 4.16 -11.42 -6.79
C ARG A 9 5.35 -11.55 -7.73
N ALA A 10 5.65 -10.51 -8.52
CA ALA A 10 6.81 -10.48 -9.41
C ALA A 10 8.15 -10.58 -8.66
N LEU A 11 8.18 -10.16 -7.40
CA LEU A 11 9.34 -10.26 -6.51
C LEU A 11 9.36 -11.57 -5.68
N GLY A 12 8.43 -12.50 -5.92
CA GLY A 12 8.42 -13.83 -5.32
C GLY A 12 7.62 -13.94 -4.01
N ALA A 13 6.77 -12.97 -3.67
CA ALA A 13 5.88 -13.12 -2.53
C ALA A 13 4.88 -14.27 -2.76
N GLY A 14 4.66 -15.09 -1.75
CA GLY A 14 3.69 -16.17 -1.74
C GLY A 14 2.26 -15.61 -1.58
N ARG A 15 1.73 -15.66 -0.38
CA ARG A 15 0.41 -15.09 -0.05
C ARG A 15 0.47 -13.58 0.08
N ILE A 16 -0.50 -12.88 -0.52
CA ILE A 16 -0.61 -11.43 -0.48
C ILE A 16 -2.07 -11.05 -0.20
N ASP A 17 -2.30 -10.38 0.90
CA ASP A 17 -3.64 -9.96 1.34
C ASP A 17 -3.77 -8.44 1.37
N ALA A 18 -4.99 -7.93 1.24
CA ALA A 18 -5.29 -6.51 1.26
C ALA A 18 -6.16 -6.10 2.45
N VAL A 19 -5.99 -4.86 2.89
CA VAL A 19 -6.94 -4.15 3.74
C VAL A 19 -7.55 -3.00 2.94
N VAL A 20 -8.87 -2.94 2.89
CA VAL A 20 -9.62 -1.96 2.12
C VAL A 20 -10.71 -1.29 2.95
N GLY A 21 -11.26 -0.18 2.46
CA GLY A 21 -12.26 0.60 3.19
C GLY A 21 -13.72 0.21 2.91
N THR A 22 -14.00 -0.58 1.87
CA THR A 22 -15.38 -0.92 1.48
C THR A 22 -15.45 -2.29 0.81
N ASP A 23 -16.62 -2.95 0.85
CA ASP A 23 -16.86 -4.23 0.19
C ASP A 23 -16.64 -4.16 -1.33
N ALA A 24 -17.04 -3.08 -1.97
CA ALA A 24 -16.79 -2.89 -3.40
C ALA A 24 -15.29 -2.91 -3.73
N LYS A 25 -14.42 -2.40 -2.85
CA LYS A 25 -12.97 -2.44 -3.01
C LYS A 25 -12.37 -3.82 -2.72
N ARG A 26 -13.06 -4.70 -1.99
CA ARG A 26 -12.63 -6.08 -1.77
C ARG A 26 -12.57 -6.86 -3.09
N GLU A 27 -13.65 -6.82 -3.87
CA GLU A 27 -13.72 -7.48 -5.17
C GLU A 27 -12.64 -6.95 -6.13
N ILE A 28 -12.43 -5.63 -6.13
CA ILE A 28 -11.38 -5.00 -6.95
C ILE A 28 -10.00 -5.51 -6.54
N ALA A 29 -9.72 -5.61 -5.23
CA ALA A 29 -8.44 -6.11 -4.73
C ALA A 29 -8.19 -7.56 -5.19
N LEU A 30 -9.18 -8.45 -5.07
CA LEU A 30 -9.06 -9.83 -5.54
C LEU A 30 -8.74 -9.88 -7.04
N GLY A 31 -9.36 -9.01 -7.86
CA GLY A 31 -9.07 -8.87 -9.29
C GLY A 31 -7.65 -8.40 -9.62
N PHE A 32 -6.88 -7.88 -8.64
CA PHE A 32 -5.46 -7.51 -8.78
C PHE A 32 -4.49 -8.52 -8.18
N GLY A 33 -4.98 -9.72 -7.79
CA GLY A 33 -4.14 -10.83 -7.34
C GLY A 33 -3.86 -10.86 -5.84
N TYR A 34 -4.64 -10.14 -5.04
CA TYR A 34 -4.72 -10.39 -3.60
C TYR A 34 -5.51 -11.68 -3.35
N GLU A 35 -5.08 -12.49 -2.40
CA GLU A 35 -5.73 -13.76 -2.09
C GLU A 35 -6.91 -13.57 -1.13
N HIS A 36 -6.75 -12.68 -0.16
CA HIS A 36 -7.81 -12.27 0.75
C HIS A 36 -7.88 -10.76 0.83
N SER A 37 -9.06 -10.26 1.17
CA SER A 37 -9.28 -8.84 1.39
C SER A 37 -10.11 -8.64 2.67
N TYR A 38 -9.58 -7.85 3.59
CA TYR A 38 -10.20 -7.52 4.86
C TYR A 38 -10.71 -6.08 4.84
N LEU A 39 -11.81 -5.84 5.53
CA LEU A 39 -12.26 -4.47 5.78
C LEU A 39 -11.39 -3.83 6.87
N ARG A 40 -11.18 -2.53 6.78
CA ARG A 40 -10.42 -1.77 7.77
C ARG A 40 -11.05 -1.87 9.17
N ASP A 41 -12.36 -1.91 9.24
CA ASP A 41 -13.11 -1.97 10.50
C ASP A 41 -13.15 -3.38 11.09
N ASP A 42 -12.63 -4.38 10.37
CA ASP A 42 -12.62 -5.79 10.78
C ASP A 42 -11.20 -6.38 10.83
N LEU A 43 -10.22 -5.55 11.17
CA LEU A 43 -8.81 -5.99 11.27
C LEU A 43 -8.59 -6.99 12.40
N SER A 44 -9.45 -7.00 13.41
CA SER A 44 -9.45 -8.00 14.48
C SER A 44 -9.66 -9.43 13.96
N ALA A 45 -10.33 -9.59 12.82
CA ALA A 45 -10.51 -10.89 12.16
C ALA A 45 -9.21 -11.48 11.59
N ILE A 46 -8.17 -10.65 11.41
CA ILE A 46 -6.86 -11.14 10.98
C ILE A 46 -6.14 -11.71 12.21
N PRO A 47 -5.76 -13.00 12.21
CA PRO A 47 -5.01 -13.58 13.32
C PRO A 47 -3.68 -12.84 13.54
N GLY A 48 -3.21 -12.80 14.78
CA GLY A 48 -1.83 -12.36 15.06
C GLY A 48 -0.81 -13.30 14.44
N ASP A 49 0.43 -12.85 14.34
CA ASP A 49 1.57 -13.64 13.87
C ASP A 49 1.37 -14.31 12.49
N THR A 50 0.70 -13.59 11.57
CA THR A 50 0.32 -14.12 10.24
C THR A 50 1.31 -13.74 9.15
N TYR A 51 1.80 -12.48 9.13
CA TYR A 51 2.51 -11.93 7.99
C TYR A 51 4.00 -11.70 8.25
N ASP A 52 4.81 -11.99 7.22
CA ASP A 52 6.24 -11.65 7.20
C ASP A 52 6.47 -10.15 7.06
N ILE A 53 5.68 -9.52 6.21
CA ILE A 53 5.80 -8.10 5.86
C ILE A 53 4.41 -7.47 5.85
N VAL A 54 4.29 -6.32 6.49
CA VAL A 54 3.12 -5.45 6.38
C VAL A 54 3.57 -4.09 5.88
N ILE A 55 2.88 -3.58 4.86
CA ILE A 55 3.10 -2.23 4.31
C ILE A 55 1.98 -1.33 4.81
N ASP A 56 2.34 -0.27 5.53
CA ASP A 56 1.39 0.68 6.10
C ASP A 56 1.50 2.07 5.44
N PRO A 57 0.57 2.43 4.55
CA PRO A 57 0.47 3.78 4.01
C PRO A 57 -0.47 4.69 4.82
N VAL A 58 -1.16 4.17 5.84
CA VAL A 58 -2.29 4.82 6.51
C VAL A 58 -1.86 5.55 7.78
N GLY A 59 -1.14 4.89 8.67
CA GLY A 59 -0.73 5.46 9.95
C GLY A 59 -1.80 5.39 11.05
N GLY A 60 -1.53 6.02 12.20
CA GLY A 60 -2.42 6.00 13.34
C GLY A 60 -2.66 4.58 13.87
N GLU A 61 -3.88 4.27 14.31
CA GLU A 61 -4.24 2.94 14.86
C GLU A 61 -3.98 1.78 13.88
N ALA A 62 -4.04 2.02 12.57
CA ALA A 62 -3.69 1.00 11.57
C ALA A 62 -2.25 0.50 11.72
N THR A 63 -1.33 1.34 12.24
CA THR A 63 0.05 0.92 12.54
C THR A 63 0.12 -0.09 13.69
N ALA A 64 -0.70 0.08 14.73
CA ALA A 64 -0.78 -0.86 15.84
C ALA A 64 -1.32 -2.23 15.37
N ASP A 65 -2.37 -2.23 14.59
CA ASP A 65 -2.92 -3.46 13.98
C ASP A 65 -1.92 -4.13 13.04
N ALA A 66 -1.24 -3.35 12.20
CA ALA A 66 -0.17 -3.83 11.32
C ALA A 66 0.95 -4.53 12.10
N PHE A 67 1.34 -3.98 13.26
CA PHE A 67 2.34 -4.59 14.13
C PHE A 67 1.82 -5.87 14.79
N ARG A 68 0.56 -5.92 15.19
CA ARG A 68 -0.08 -7.09 15.81
C ARG A 68 -0.05 -8.31 14.89
N VAL A 69 -0.36 -8.13 13.62
CA VAL A 69 -0.46 -9.24 12.65
C VAL A 69 0.89 -9.72 12.11
N LEU A 70 1.99 -9.04 12.41
CA LEU A 70 3.33 -9.53 12.07
C LEU A 70 3.69 -10.79 12.87
N ARG A 71 4.26 -11.78 12.21
CA ARG A 71 4.88 -12.92 12.89
C ARG A 71 6.24 -12.56 13.50
N SER A 72 6.77 -13.45 14.33
CA SER A 72 8.16 -13.33 14.80
C SER A 72 9.14 -13.25 13.62
N GLY A 73 10.06 -12.29 13.68
CA GLY A 73 10.97 -11.96 12.57
C GLY A 73 10.34 -11.08 11.48
N GLY A 74 9.06 -10.74 11.59
CA GLY A 74 8.34 -9.93 10.60
C GLY A 74 8.73 -8.46 10.60
N ARG A 75 8.39 -7.77 9.51
CA ARG A 75 8.71 -6.36 9.28
C ARG A 75 7.48 -5.53 8.92
N LEU A 76 7.22 -4.48 9.70
CA LEU A 76 6.31 -3.40 9.36
C LEU A 76 7.06 -2.30 8.62
N VAL A 77 6.60 -1.91 7.44
CA VAL A 77 7.19 -0.80 6.67
C VAL A 77 6.17 0.34 6.56
N ARG A 78 6.42 1.44 7.27
CA ARG A 78 5.65 2.70 7.15
C ARG A 78 6.05 3.41 5.87
N VAL A 79 5.10 3.62 4.96
CA VAL A 79 5.34 4.28 3.66
C VAL A 79 4.50 5.54 3.47
N GLY A 80 3.70 5.91 4.46
CA GLY A 80 2.83 7.09 4.41
C GLY A 80 2.09 7.38 5.71
N ASN A 81 1.24 8.40 5.68
CA ASN A 81 0.35 8.81 6.75
C ASN A 81 -0.97 9.35 6.17
N ALA A 82 -1.63 8.51 5.35
CA ALA A 82 -2.82 8.95 4.61
C ALA A 82 -4.02 9.29 5.51
N SER A 83 -4.06 8.77 6.74
CA SER A 83 -5.10 9.12 7.73
C SER A 83 -4.90 10.51 8.31
N GLN A 84 -3.69 11.08 8.25
CA GLN A 84 -3.28 12.28 8.97
C GLN A 84 -3.54 12.21 10.50
N ALA A 85 -3.80 11.02 11.03
CA ALA A 85 -3.98 10.80 12.45
C ALA A 85 -2.66 10.94 13.21
N ALA A 86 -2.77 11.18 14.51
CA ALA A 86 -1.60 11.18 15.40
C ALA A 86 -0.89 9.81 15.36
N ASP A 87 0.43 9.84 15.49
CA ASP A 87 1.21 8.62 15.56
C ASP A 87 0.89 7.81 16.82
N VAL A 88 0.90 6.50 16.68
CA VAL A 88 0.83 5.56 17.80
C VAL A 88 2.24 5.09 18.15
N ALA A 89 2.50 4.93 19.45
CA ALA A 89 3.75 4.38 19.93
C ALA A 89 3.79 2.86 19.67
N VAL A 90 4.82 2.39 18.99
CA VAL A 90 5.12 0.96 18.89
C VAL A 90 6.12 0.62 20.00
N ASN A 91 5.73 -0.26 20.92
CA ASN A 91 6.48 -0.57 22.11
C ASN A 91 7.82 -1.28 21.78
N SER A 92 8.94 -0.69 22.17
CA SER A 92 10.28 -1.25 21.92
C SER A 92 10.50 -2.60 22.60
N THR A 93 9.87 -2.83 23.76
CA THR A 93 9.94 -4.13 24.44
C THR A 93 9.27 -5.24 23.63
N GLN A 94 8.16 -4.92 22.96
CA GLN A 94 7.50 -5.89 22.05
C GLN A 94 8.36 -6.19 20.82
N HIS A 95 9.09 -5.22 20.27
CA HIS A 95 10.06 -5.48 19.19
C HIS A 95 11.09 -6.52 19.63
N TRP A 96 11.68 -6.32 20.81
CA TRP A 96 12.68 -7.23 21.34
C TRP A 96 12.12 -8.62 21.65
N LEU A 97 11.02 -8.69 22.42
CA LEU A 97 10.44 -9.98 22.83
C LEU A 97 9.91 -10.81 21.66
N GLN A 98 9.44 -10.16 20.61
CA GLN A 98 8.80 -10.82 19.46
C GLN A 98 9.67 -10.82 18.20
N ASN A 99 10.90 -10.34 18.28
CA ASN A 99 11.82 -10.21 17.15
C ASN A 99 11.22 -9.46 15.94
N LYS A 100 10.32 -8.52 16.16
CA LYS A 100 9.67 -7.74 15.09
C LYS A 100 10.45 -6.48 14.75
N THR A 101 10.33 -6.00 13.52
CA THR A 101 11.01 -4.79 13.04
C THR A 101 10.00 -3.77 12.53
N THR A 102 10.17 -2.51 12.88
CA THR A 102 9.48 -1.39 12.22
C THR A 102 10.50 -0.56 11.45
N ALA A 103 10.20 -0.27 10.19
CA ALA A 103 11.03 0.53 9.30
C ALA A 103 10.19 1.62 8.62
N GLY A 104 10.80 2.77 8.37
CA GLY A 104 10.20 3.83 7.55
C GLY A 104 10.77 3.81 6.14
N PHE A 105 9.96 4.16 5.15
CA PHE A 105 10.38 4.42 3.80
C PHE A 105 9.67 5.67 3.26
N ASN A 106 10.44 6.73 3.03
CA ASN A 106 9.99 7.94 2.36
C ASN A 106 10.61 7.98 0.97
N VAL A 107 9.79 7.85 -0.06
CA VAL A 107 10.27 7.79 -1.45
C VAL A 107 10.99 9.07 -1.88
N GLY A 108 10.52 10.23 -1.46
CA GLY A 108 11.15 11.52 -1.81
C GLY A 108 12.57 11.63 -1.23
N ALA A 109 12.72 11.34 0.07
CA ALA A 109 14.03 11.33 0.73
C ALA A 109 14.96 10.26 0.13
N TRP A 110 14.41 9.07 -0.15
CA TRP A 110 15.19 7.97 -0.73
C TRP A 110 15.70 8.30 -2.15
N LEU A 111 14.87 8.95 -2.99
CA LEU A 111 15.26 9.36 -4.34
C LEU A 111 16.33 10.47 -4.30
N ALA A 112 16.24 11.41 -3.35
CA ALA A 112 17.25 12.45 -3.17
C ALA A 112 18.61 11.87 -2.76
N ASP A 113 18.60 10.85 -1.89
CA ASP A 113 19.81 10.18 -1.38
C ASP A 113 20.40 9.17 -2.39
N ARG A 114 19.56 8.55 -3.22
CA ARG A 114 19.93 7.46 -4.13
C ARG A 114 19.31 7.59 -5.52
N PRO A 115 19.64 8.67 -6.27
CA PRO A 115 18.99 8.96 -7.56
C PRO A 115 19.21 7.86 -8.61
N GLU A 116 20.38 7.21 -8.63
CA GLU A 116 20.67 6.12 -9.57
C GLU A 116 19.78 4.90 -9.31
N LYS A 117 19.62 4.50 -8.05
CA LYS A 117 18.71 3.40 -7.68
C LYS A 117 17.25 3.76 -7.96
N GLY A 118 16.90 5.05 -7.82
CA GLY A 118 15.59 5.55 -8.22
C GLY A 118 15.35 5.38 -9.72
N ALA A 119 16.33 5.73 -10.54
CA ALA A 119 16.28 5.54 -11.98
C ALA A 119 16.16 4.06 -12.38
N ASP A 120 16.90 3.18 -11.71
CA ASP A 120 16.83 1.73 -11.95
C ASP A 120 15.45 1.17 -11.57
N SER A 121 14.90 1.59 -10.44
CA SER A 121 13.55 1.21 -10.01
C SER A 121 12.48 1.67 -10.99
N LEU A 122 12.62 2.89 -11.53
CA LEU A 122 11.70 3.41 -12.55
C LEU A 122 11.79 2.61 -13.86
N ARG A 123 13.01 2.32 -14.34
CA ARG A 123 13.22 1.51 -15.55
C ARG A 123 12.60 0.13 -15.39
N TRP A 124 12.83 -0.52 -14.26
CA TRP A 124 12.23 -1.82 -13.96
C TRP A 124 10.69 -1.75 -13.97
N SER A 125 10.12 -0.71 -13.36
CA SER A 125 8.66 -0.53 -13.31
C SER A 125 8.05 -0.32 -14.69
N LEU A 126 8.70 0.50 -15.54
CA LEU A 126 8.26 0.73 -16.92
C LEU A 126 8.36 -0.54 -17.78
N ASP A 127 9.46 -1.30 -17.65
CA ASP A 127 9.63 -2.58 -18.33
C ASP A 127 8.58 -3.60 -17.89
N ALA A 128 8.31 -3.68 -16.59
CA ALA A 128 7.29 -4.57 -16.04
C ALA A 128 5.88 -4.26 -16.58
N VAL A 129 5.54 -2.97 -16.75
CA VAL A 129 4.29 -2.54 -17.39
C VAL A 129 4.30 -2.89 -18.88
N ALA A 130 5.38 -2.59 -19.59
CA ALA A 130 5.50 -2.85 -21.03
C ALA A 130 5.37 -4.35 -21.36
N ARG A 131 5.88 -5.21 -20.49
CA ARG A 131 5.79 -6.68 -20.60
C ARG A 131 4.48 -7.27 -20.07
N GLY A 132 3.57 -6.45 -19.56
CA GLY A 132 2.30 -6.90 -19.00
C GLY A 132 2.41 -7.63 -17.66
N LEU A 133 3.56 -7.57 -16.98
CA LEU A 133 3.73 -8.11 -15.63
C LEU A 133 2.97 -7.29 -14.58
N ILE A 134 2.81 -5.99 -14.83
CA ILE A 134 2.07 -5.06 -13.99
C ILE A 134 1.06 -4.33 -14.85
N ARG A 135 -0.20 -4.40 -14.46
CA ARG A 135 -1.29 -3.62 -15.04
C ARG A 135 -1.52 -2.35 -14.23
N VAL A 136 -1.50 -1.20 -14.90
CA VAL A 136 -1.90 0.07 -14.29
C VAL A 136 -3.42 0.18 -14.35
N ASP A 137 -4.03 0.37 -13.19
CA ASP A 137 -5.47 0.51 -13.03
C ASP A 137 -5.86 1.99 -13.24
N LEU A 138 -5.96 2.42 -14.49
CA LEU A 138 -6.45 3.75 -14.86
C LEU A 138 -7.96 3.67 -15.07
N THR A 139 -8.74 4.16 -14.10
CA THR A 139 -10.20 4.00 -14.05
C THR A 139 -10.96 5.20 -14.61
N GLU A 140 -10.34 6.37 -14.60
CA GLU A 140 -10.96 7.59 -15.14
C GLU A 140 -9.90 8.51 -15.76
N THR A 141 -10.26 9.07 -16.91
CA THR A 141 -9.51 10.18 -17.53
C THR A 141 -10.49 11.32 -17.81
N ALA A 142 -10.19 12.50 -17.32
CA ALA A 142 -11.04 13.70 -17.48
C ALA A 142 -10.22 14.88 -18.00
N ASP A 143 -10.89 15.94 -18.41
CA ASP A 143 -10.22 17.16 -18.86
C ASP A 143 -9.73 17.98 -17.64
N LEU A 144 -8.73 18.83 -17.86
CA LEU A 144 -8.14 19.64 -16.78
C LEU A 144 -9.18 20.48 -16.03
N ALA A 145 -10.24 20.92 -16.71
CA ALA A 145 -11.36 21.66 -16.10
C ALA A 145 -12.10 20.88 -15.00
N ASP A 146 -12.05 19.55 -15.05
CA ASP A 146 -12.68 18.66 -14.07
C ASP A 146 -11.79 18.32 -12.86
N ALA A 147 -10.61 18.94 -12.74
CA ALA A 147 -9.66 18.62 -11.69
C ALA A 147 -10.24 18.72 -10.28
N ALA A 148 -11.01 19.78 -9.98
CA ALA A 148 -11.64 19.98 -8.68
C ALA A 148 -12.59 18.82 -8.34
N ARG A 149 -13.44 18.40 -9.27
CA ARG A 149 -14.37 17.27 -9.09
C ARG A 149 -13.62 15.96 -8.79
N LEU A 150 -12.52 15.70 -9.52
CA LEU A 150 -11.72 14.49 -9.32
C LEU A 150 -11.01 14.51 -7.96
N LEU A 151 -10.49 15.66 -7.53
CA LEU A 151 -9.86 15.81 -6.22
C LEU A 151 -10.86 15.58 -5.09
N GLU A 152 -12.05 16.19 -5.16
CA GLU A 152 -13.11 15.94 -4.18
C GLU A 152 -13.53 14.45 -4.12
N ALA A 153 -13.60 13.78 -5.27
CA ALA A 153 -13.91 12.35 -5.32
C ALA A 153 -12.79 11.50 -4.68
N LEU A 154 -11.53 11.89 -4.89
CA LEU A 154 -10.37 11.23 -4.32
C LEU A 154 -10.34 11.40 -2.79
N GLU A 155 -10.52 12.62 -2.29
CA GLU A 155 -10.56 12.93 -0.85
C GLU A 155 -11.69 12.20 -0.14
N ALA A 156 -12.85 12.13 -0.77
CA ALA A 156 -14.01 11.40 -0.26
C ALA A 156 -13.86 9.86 -0.38
N GLY A 157 -12.74 9.35 -0.91
CA GLY A 157 -12.51 7.92 -1.10
C GLY A 157 -13.44 7.23 -2.11
N ARG A 158 -14.13 8.01 -2.96
CA ARG A 158 -15.06 7.49 -3.98
C ARG A 158 -14.38 6.96 -5.25
N THR A 159 -13.08 7.19 -5.39
CA THR A 159 -12.32 6.69 -6.54
C THR A 159 -11.76 5.30 -6.28
N THR A 160 -11.56 4.55 -7.37
CA THR A 160 -10.79 3.31 -7.39
C THR A 160 -9.69 3.44 -8.43
N GLY A 161 -8.56 2.76 -8.24
CA GLY A 161 -7.45 2.81 -9.19
C GLY A 161 -6.76 4.18 -9.27
N LYS A 162 -6.33 4.54 -10.47
CA LYS A 162 -5.72 5.82 -10.81
C LYS A 162 -6.70 6.67 -11.62
N VAL A 163 -6.69 7.96 -11.34
CA VAL A 163 -7.36 8.96 -12.18
C VAL A 163 -6.31 9.84 -12.86
N ALA A 164 -6.57 10.26 -14.08
CA ALA A 164 -5.67 11.11 -14.85
C ALA A 164 -6.40 12.31 -15.44
N LEU A 165 -5.67 13.41 -15.61
CA LEU A 165 -6.15 14.59 -16.33
C LEU A 165 -5.49 14.63 -17.70
N ARG A 166 -6.29 14.93 -18.73
CA ARG A 166 -5.80 15.20 -20.07
C ARG A 166 -5.42 16.66 -20.15
N VAL A 167 -4.15 16.91 -20.47
CA VAL A 167 -3.64 18.25 -20.76
C VAL A 167 -3.62 18.37 -22.28
N GLN A 168 -4.33 19.38 -22.80
CA GLN A 168 -4.33 19.71 -24.25
C GLN A 168 -3.14 20.61 -24.57
#